data_54099f2a3b33ac96d8abb516880980cb
#
_entry.id   54099f2a3b33ac96d8abb516880980cb
#
_cell.length_a   1.000
_cell.length_b   1.000
_cell.length_c   1.000
_cell.angle_alpha   90.00
_cell.angle_beta   90.00
_cell.angle_gamma   90.00
#
_symmetry.space_group_name_H-M   'P 1'
#
loop_
_entity.id
_entity.type
_entity.pdbx_description
1 polymer ?
#
loop_
_entity_poly.entity_id
_entity_poly.type
_entity_poly.pdbx_seq_one_letter_code
_entity_poly.pdbx_strand_id
1 'polypeptide(L)'
;MPTVNQLVRKGRKKVSKKVKATAMRRNFNAKDNRYKTHFNPQKRGVVTMVKTMTPKKPNSALRKVARVRLSNKAEVTAYIQGIGHNLAEHGIVLVRGGRVKDLPGVKYHIVRGKFDTSGVAGRQKGRSRYGAKKGGARQSAGIGAPPPAATAAPVPAAA
;
A
#
# COMPACT_ATOMS: atom_id res chain seq x y z
N MET A 1 -2.16 -25.84 37.30
CA MET A 1 -2.22 -24.36 37.37
C MET A 1 -1.29 -23.91 38.48
N PRO A 2 -0.54 -22.83 38.33
CA PRO A 2 0.31 -22.31 39.38
C PRO A 2 -0.50 -21.83 40.57
N THR A 3 -0.01 -22.04 41.78
CA THR A 3 -0.66 -21.52 43.00
C THR A 3 -0.47 -20.02 43.13
N VAL A 4 -1.27 -19.38 44.00
CA VAL A 4 -1.17 -17.94 44.27
C VAL A 4 0.24 -17.56 44.74
N ASN A 5 0.83 -18.32 45.65
CA ASN A 5 2.21 -18.09 46.14
C ASN A 5 3.27 -18.22 45.02
N GLN A 6 3.12 -19.14 44.08
CA GLN A 6 3.99 -19.25 42.91
C GLN A 6 3.88 -18.05 41.99
N LEU A 7 2.67 -17.50 41.81
CA LEU A 7 2.44 -16.30 41.01
C LEU A 7 2.98 -15.01 41.69
N VAL A 8 2.95 -14.94 43.01
CA VAL A 8 3.54 -13.83 43.76
C VAL A 8 5.07 -13.84 43.62
N ARG A 9 5.70 -15.00 43.72
CA ARG A 9 7.18 -15.16 43.58
C ARG A 9 7.65 -14.98 42.15
N LYS A 10 6.93 -15.52 41.18
CA LYS A 10 7.23 -15.47 39.74
C LYS A 10 6.01 -15.00 38.99
N GLY A 11 5.76 -13.69 38.95
CA GLY A 11 4.67 -13.09 38.19
C GLY A 11 4.70 -13.50 36.72
N ARG A 12 3.53 -13.53 36.07
CA ARG A 12 3.41 -13.84 34.64
C ARG A 12 4.12 -12.78 33.81
N LYS A 13 5.11 -13.18 33.03
CA LYS A 13 5.77 -12.32 32.06
C LYS A 13 4.89 -12.22 30.80
N LYS A 14 4.59 -10.99 30.36
CA LYS A 14 3.91 -10.78 29.06
C LYS A 14 4.80 -11.30 27.93
N VAL A 15 4.22 -12.09 27.03
CA VAL A 15 4.94 -12.56 25.85
C VAL A 15 5.26 -11.36 24.95
N SER A 16 6.55 -11.15 24.67
CA SER A 16 7.00 -10.10 23.77
C SER A 16 6.48 -10.36 22.34
N LYS A 17 5.72 -9.44 21.79
CA LYS A 17 5.20 -9.54 20.42
C LYS A 17 6.34 -9.31 19.43
N LYS A 18 6.69 -10.34 18.66
CA LYS A 18 7.66 -10.20 17.56
C LYS A 18 7.07 -9.43 16.40
N VAL A 19 7.85 -8.53 15.80
CA VAL A 19 7.46 -7.76 14.62
C VAL A 19 7.34 -8.70 13.42
N LYS A 20 6.14 -8.79 12.85
CA LYS A 20 5.83 -9.66 11.69
C LYS A 20 6.28 -9.05 10.35
N ALA A 21 6.46 -7.73 10.29
CA ALA A 21 6.90 -6.99 9.10
C ALA A 21 8.44 -6.93 9.04
N THR A 22 9.07 -7.97 8.56
CA THR A 22 10.54 -8.12 8.58
C THR A 22 11.29 -7.03 7.80
N ALA A 23 10.74 -6.56 6.67
CA ALA A 23 11.33 -5.50 5.85
C ALA A 23 11.36 -4.13 6.56
N MET A 24 10.53 -3.91 7.59
CA MET A 24 10.55 -2.68 8.39
C MET A 24 11.60 -2.67 9.50
N ARG A 25 12.18 -3.84 9.80
CA ARG A 25 13.09 -4.03 10.93
C ARG A 25 14.53 -3.66 10.62
N ARG A 26 14.94 -3.70 9.35
CA ARG A 26 16.33 -3.49 8.94
C ARG A 26 16.50 -2.17 8.20
N ASN A 27 17.56 -1.44 8.54
CA ASN A 27 18.03 -0.30 7.77
C ASN A 27 19.39 -0.63 7.16
N PHE A 28 19.57 -0.25 5.90
CA PHE A 28 20.85 -0.37 5.23
C PHE A 28 21.65 0.92 5.46
N ASN A 29 22.86 0.80 5.99
CA ASN A 29 23.82 1.89 6.10
C ASN A 29 24.78 1.82 4.92
N ALA A 30 24.70 2.79 4.01
CA ALA A 30 25.50 2.81 2.81
C ALA A 30 27.00 3.08 3.10
N LYS A 31 27.31 3.86 4.14
CA LYS A 31 28.68 4.16 4.56
C LYS A 31 29.42 2.92 5.07
N ASP A 32 28.77 2.18 5.96
CA ASP A 32 29.36 0.97 6.58
C ASP A 32 29.06 -0.29 5.73
N ASN A 33 28.33 -0.18 4.64
CA ASN A 33 27.86 -1.26 3.75
C ASN A 33 27.24 -2.44 4.50
N ARG A 34 26.55 -2.19 5.60
CA ARG A 34 25.94 -3.20 6.47
C ARG A 34 24.52 -2.86 6.91
N TYR A 35 23.76 -3.88 7.31
CA TYR A 35 22.42 -3.70 7.87
C TYR A 35 22.49 -3.51 9.38
N LYS A 36 21.83 -2.47 9.87
CA LYS A 36 21.55 -2.26 11.30
C LYS A 36 20.10 -2.60 11.60
N THR A 37 19.85 -3.28 12.73
CA THR A 37 18.48 -3.56 13.20
C THR A 37 17.89 -2.30 13.80
N HIS A 38 16.91 -1.73 13.11
CA HIS A 38 16.14 -0.58 13.59
C HIS A 38 14.73 -0.67 13.04
N PHE A 39 13.74 -0.63 13.92
CA PHE A 39 12.35 -0.74 13.52
C PHE A 39 11.77 0.62 13.16
N ASN A 40 11.27 0.72 11.94
CA ASN A 40 10.52 1.88 11.46
C ASN A 40 9.07 1.47 11.17
N PRO A 41 8.08 2.24 11.62
CA PRO A 41 6.67 1.93 11.35
C PRO A 41 6.31 2.03 9.87
N GLN A 42 7.02 2.88 9.13
CA GLN A 42 6.83 3.13 7.70
C GLN A 42 8.17 3.29 6.99
N LYS A 43 8.23 2.92 5.71
CA LYS A 43 9.41 3.15 4.86
C LYS A 43 8.99 3.65 3.49
N ARG A 44 9.78 4.57 2.94
CA ARG A 44 9.66 5.01 1.54
C ARG A 44 10.21 3.92 0.60
N GLY A 45 9.60 3.79 -0.55
CA GLY A 45 10.06 2.89 -1.60
C GLY A 45 9.64 3.40 -2.98
N VAL A 46 10.18 2.76 -4.00
CA VAL A 46 9.85 2.99 -5.41
C VAL A 46 9.10 1.79 -5.93
N VAL A 47 8.03 2.02 -6.67
CA VAL A 47 7.23 0.97 -7.30
C VAL A 47 8.01 0.40 -8.49
N THR A 48 8.24 -0.91 -8.50
CA THR A 48 8.86 -1.62 -9.62
C THR A 48 7.86 -2.22 -10.58
N MET A 49 6.68 -2.61 -10.05
CA MET A 49 5.63 -3.24 -10.86
C MET A 49 4.27 -3.06 -10.17
N VAL A 50 3.23 -2.82 -10.96
CA VAL A 50 1.84 -2.83 -10.50
C VAL A 50 1.12 -4.00 -11.14
N LYS A 51 0.42 -4.82 -10.33
CA LYS A 51 -0.30 -6.01 -10.80
C LYS A 51 -1.55 -6.28 -9.99
N THR A 52 -2.36 -7.21 -10.47
CA THR A 52 -3.51 -7.76 -9.75
C THR A 52 -3.17 -9.14 -9.20
N MET A 53 -3.81 -9.51 -8.09
CA MET A 53 -3.72 -10.85 -7.51
C MET A 53 -5.11 -11.37 -7.17
N THR A 54 -5.34 -12.64 -7.43
CA THR A 54 -6.53 -13.34 -6.96
C THR A 54 -6.41 -13.69 -5.48
N PRO A 55 -7.49 -13.57 -4.71
CA PRO A 55 -7.49 -13.93 -3.29
C PRO A 55 -7.54 -15.44 -3.10
N LYS A 56 -7.39 -15.87 -1.85
CA LYS A 56 -7.63 -17.25 -1.44
C LYS A 56 -9.12 -17.59 -1.50
N LYS A 57 -9.44 -18.87 -1.74
CA LYS A 57 -10.80 -19.40 -1.52
C LYS A 57 -11.24 -19.11 -0.07
N PRO A 58 -12.50 -18.77 0.21
CA PRO A 58 -13.66 -18.74 -0.69
C PRO A 58 -13.86 -17.45 -1.51
N ASN A 59 -12.96 -16.45 -1.39
CA ASN A 59 -13.13 -15.15 -2.03
C ASN A 59 -12.68 -15.15 -3.49
N SER A 60 -13.30 -14.29 -4.29
CA SER A 60 -12.94 -14.04 -5.69
C SER A 60 -12.93 -12.55 -5.96
N ALA A 61 -11.86 -12.03 -6.50
CA ALA A 61 -11.71 -10.62 -6.91
C ALA A 61 -10.35 -10.41 -7.60
N LEU A 62 -10.14 -9.26 -8.20
CA LEU A 62 -8.83 -8.80 -8.69
C LEU A 62 -8.28 -7.74 -7.73
N ARG A 63 -7.50 -8.18 -6.76
CA ARG A 63 -6.89 -7.30 -5.75
C ARG A 63 -5.67 -6.59 -6.33
N LYS A 64 -5.62 -5.25 -6.19
CA LYS A 64 -4.50 -4.44 -6.71
C LYS A 64 -3.34 -4.49 -5.73
N VAL A 65 -2.17 -4.86 -6.23
CA VAL A 65 -0.92 -4.91 -5.46
C VAL A 65 0.21 -4.28 -6.25
N ALA A 66 1.18 -3.73 -5.54
CA ALA A 66 2.40 -3.25 -6.16
C ALA A 66 3.62 -3.94 -5.55
N ARG A 67 4.61 -4.24 -6.38
CA ARG A 67 5.93 -4.61 -5.94
C ARG A 67 6.74 -3.34 -5.71
N VAL A 68 7.32 -3.21 -4.52
CA VAL A 68 7.97 -1.97 -4.10
C VAL A 68 9.37 -2.29 -3.57
N ARG A 69 10.37 -1.59 -4.10
CA ARG A 69 11.74 -1.61 -3.59
C ARG A 69 11.88 -0.51 -2.54
N LEU A 70 12.08 -0.91 -1.30
CA LEU A 70 12.21 0.00 -0.16
C LEU A 70 13.58 0.66 -0.10
N SER A 71 13.69 1.74 0.68
CA SER A 71 14.95 2.47 0.91
C SER A 71 16.07 1.61 1.52
N ASN A 72 15.74 0.49 2.16
CA ASN A 72 16.70 -0.49 2.66
C ASN A 72 17.04 -1.61 1.66
N LYS A 73 16.79 -1.39 0.37
CA LYS A 73 17.02 -2.34 -0.74
C LYS A 73 16.17 -3.61 -0.71
N ALA A 74 15.28 -3.78 0.29
CA ALA A 74 14.37 -4.91 0.34
C ALA A 74 13.19 -4.72 -0.62
N GLU A 75 12.82 -5.75 -1.36
CA GLU A 75 11.63 -5.76 -2.20
C GLU A 75 10.46 -6.44 -1.48
N VAL A 76 9.31 -5.80 -1.53
CA VAL A 76 8.09 -6.27 -0.88
C VAL A 76 6.88 -6.12 -1.79
N THR A 77 5.92 -7.04 -1.66
CA THR A 77 4.61 -6.88 -2.27
C THR A 77 3.69 -6.18 -1.27
N ALA A 78 3.15 -5.03 -1.66
CA ALA A 78 2.28 -4.21 -0.84
C ALA A 78 0.89 -4.07 -1.48
N TYR A 79 -0.16 -4.13 -0.67
CA TYR A 79 -1.54 -3.99 -1.11
C TYR A 79 -1.91 -2.52 -1.28
N ILE A 80 -2.58 -2.21 -2.39
CA ILE A 80 -3.14 -0.88 -2.68
C ILE A 80 -4.57 -0.88 -2.18
N GLN A 81 -4.83 -0.20 -1.07
CA GLN A 81 -6.15 -0.16 -0.46
C GLN A 81 -7.05 0.91 -1.10
N GLY A 82 -8.34 0.63 -1.14
CA GLY A 82 -9.37 1.53 -1.69
C GLY A 82 -9.74 1.19 -3.14
N ILE A 83 -10.69 1.96 -3.67
CA ILE A 83 -11.20 1.81 -5.04
C ILE A 83 -10.44 2.79 -5.93
N GLY A 84 -9.87 2.28 -7.02
CA GLY A 84 -9.06 3.06 -7.95
C GLY A 84 -7.71 3.51 -7.37
N HIS A 85 -6.73 3.71 -8.22
CA HIS A 85 -5.43 4.26 -7.87
C HIS A 85 -4.77 4.89 -9.11
N ASN A 86 -3.83 5.78 -8.87
CA ASN A 86 -3.02 6.44 -9.89
C ASN A 86 -1.56 5.96 -9.89
N LEU A 87 -1.26 4.86 -9.20
CA LEU A 87 0.10 4.33 -9.12
C LEU A 87 0.57 3.78 -10.46
N ALA A 88 1.74 4.22 -10.87
CA ALA A 88 2.49 3.72 -12.02
C ALA A 88 3.85 3.17 -11.55
N GLU A 89 4.58 2.57 -12.47
CA GLU A 89 5.97 2.18 -12.26
C GLU A 89 6.84 3.41 -11.99
N HIS A 90 7.90 3.23 -11.23
CA HIS A 90 8.82 4.28 -10.75
C HIS A 90 8.22 5.32 -9.79
N GLY A 91 6.92 5.27 -9.49
CA GLY A 91 6.30 6.13 -8.50
C GLY A 91 6.85 5.91 -7.08
N ILE A 92 7.01 7.01 -6.33
CA ILE A 92 7.45 6.97 -4.94
C ILE A 92 6.25 6.72 -4.03
N VAL A 93 6.36 5.76 -3.12
CA VAL A 93 5.29 5.38 -2.20
C VAL A 93 5.78 5.25 -0.77
N LEU A 94 4.86 5.43 0.18
CA LEU A 94 5.08 5.13 1.58
C LEU A 94 4.42 3.79 1.91
N VAL A 95 5.21 2.86 2.45
CA VAL A 95 4.76 1.50 2.80
C VAL A 95 4.70 1.34 4.30
N ARG A 96 3.64 0.74 4.81
CA ARG A 96 3.48 0.35 6.22
C ARG A 96 3.32 -1.15 6.37
N GLY A 97 3.62 -1.68 7.55
CA GLY A 97 3.30 -3.05 7.90
C GLY A 97 1.79 -3.28 8.02
N GLY A 98 1.37 -4.50 7.78
CA GLY A 98 0.00 -4.96 7.89
C GLY A 98 -0.27 -6.09 6.90
N ARG A 99 -0.62 -7.27 7.43
CA ARG A 99 -0.93 -8.44 6.60
C ARG A 99 -2.33 -8.33 6.02
N VAL A 100 -2.48 -8.70 4.75
CA VAL A 100 -3.77 -8.94 4.11
C VAL A 100 -4.10 -10.42 4.25
N LYS A 101 -5.15 -10.76 5.01
CA LYS A 101 -5.55 -12.16 5.25
C LYS A 101 -5.95 -12.87 3.95
N ASP A 102 -6.51 -12.13 3.02
CA ASP A 102 -7.08 -12.58 1.76
C ASP A 102 -6.01 -12.92 0.70
N LEU A 103 -4.84 -12.29 0.80
CA LEU A 103 -3.77 -12.45 -0.20
C LEU A 103 -2.58 -13.22 0.38
N PRO A 104 -2.14 -14.30 -0.28
CA PRO A 104 -0.96 -15.04 0.15
C PRO A 104 0.30 -14.18 0.00
N GLY A 105 1.16 -14.17 1.04
CA GLY A 105 2.46 -13.50 1.00
C GLY A 105 2.44 -11.96 1.13
N VAL A 106 1.29 -11.30 1.10
CA VAL A 106 1.17 -9.84 1.22
C VAL A 106 1.09 -9.43 2.68
N LYS A 107 2.17 -8.81 3.18
CA LYS A 107 2.33 -8.39 4.59
C LYS A 107 2.42 -6.87 4.76
N TYR A 108 2.23 -6.11 3.70
CA TYR A 108 2.42 -4.66 3.65
C TYR A 108 1.27 -3.97 2.95
N HIS A 109 1.06 -2.69 3.29
CA HIS A 109 0.08 -1.82 2.64
C HIS A 109 0.76 -0.54 2.17
N ILE A 110 0.28 0.03 1.07
CA ILE A 110 0.64 1.37 0.62
C ILE A 110 -0.23 2.38 1.36
N VAL A 111 0.39 3.45 1.87
CA VAL A 111 -0.30 4.57 2.51
C VAL A 111 -0.82 5.50 1.42
N ARG A 112 -2.15 5.69 1.37
CA ARG A 112 -2.81 6.58 0.41
C ARG A 112 -2.67 8.05 0.82
N GLY A 113 -2.62 8.94 -0.19
CA GLY A 113 -2.55 10.38 0.05
C GLY A 113 -1.15 10.89 0.47
N LYS A 114 -0.09 10.14 0.22
CA LYS A 114 1.30 10.53 0.49
C LYS A 114 2.19 10.21 -0.71
N PHE A 115 3.14 11.09 -1.00
CA PHE A 115 3.99 11.05 -2.19
C PHE A 115 3.15 10.96 -3.48
N ASP A 116 3.50 10.09 -4.40
CA ASP A 116 2.83 9.97 -5.70
C ASP A 116 1.50 9.22 -5.64
N THR A 117 1.09 8.77 -4.44
CA THR A 117 -0.17 8.07 -4.27
C THR A 117 -1.28 9.02 -3.87
N SER A 118 -2.28 9.21 -4.74
CA SER A 118 -3.47 10.01 -4.44
C SER A 118 -4.34 9.37 -3.36
N GLY A 119 -5.10 10.16 -2.64
CA GLY A 119 -6.19 9.67 -1.79
C GLY A 119 -7.30 9.01 -2.60
N VAL A 120 -8.18 8.27 -1.94
CA VAL A 120 -9.36 7.68 -2.60
C VAL A 120 -10.39 8.77 -2.83
N ALA A 121 -10.80 8.96 -4.09
CA ALA A 121 -11.80 9.94 -4.46
C ALA A 121 -13.18 9.62 -3.84
N GLY A 122 -13.93 10.64 -3.44
CA GLY A 122 -15.28 10.49 -2.91
C GLY A 122 -15.39 9.80 -1.55
N ARG A 123 -14.28 9.47 -0.88
CA ARG A 123 -14.28 8.76 0.39
C ARG A 123 -14.61 9.70 1.56
N GLN A 124 -15.73 9.46 2.24
CA GLN A 124 -16.19 10.27 3.36
C GLN A 124 -15.92 9.62 4.72
N LYS A 125 -16.08 8.30 4.86
CA LYS A 125 -15.84 7.56 6.09
C LYS A 125 -14.47 6.88 6.10
N GLY A 126 -13.82 6.83 7.27
CA GLY A 126 -12.50 6.23 7.42
C GLY A 126 -11.39 6.95 6.65
N ARG A 127 -11.48 8.26 6.52
CA ARG A 127 -10.63 9.11 5.66
C ARG A 127 -9.14 8.96 5.89
N SER A 128 -8.69 8.84 7.12
CA SER A 128 -7.29 8.69 7.48
C SER A 128 -6.65 7.42 6.88
N ARG A 129 -7.42 6.34 6.71
CA ARG A 129 -6.95 5.10 6.09
C ARG A 129 -6.79 5.22 4.58
N TYR A 130 -7.56 6.12 3.95
CA TYR A 130 -7.64 6.25 2.50
C TYR A 130 -7.06 7.56 1.97
N GLY A 131 -6.42 8.35 2.84
CA GLY A 131 -5.78 9.60 2.44
C GLY A 131 -6.75 10.70 1.96
N ALA A 132 -8.02 10.64 2.35
CA ALA A 132 -9.02 11.63 1.99
C ALA A 132 -9.03 12.80 2.99
N LYS A 133 -9.02 14.06 2.50
CA LYS A 133 -9.09 15.26 3.32
C LYS A 133 -10.54 15.57 3.75
N LYS A 134 -10.72 16.30 4.87
CA LYS A 134 -12.03 16.82 5.29
C LYS A 134 -12.41 17.99 4.36
N GLY A 135 -13.62 17.99 3.84
CA GLY A 135 -14.13 19.12 3.05
C GLY A 135 -13.62 19.21 1.60
N GLY A 136 -12.97 18.17 1.09
CA GLY A 136 -12.74 18.05 -0.36
C GLY A 136 -14.11 18.00 -1.04
N ALA A 137 -14.45 19.05 -1.81
CA ALA A 137 -15.61 19.06 -2.68
C ALA A 137 -15.68 17.72 -3.41
N ARG A 138 -16.90 17.19 -3.61
CA ARG A 138 -17.15 16.10 -4.54
C ARG A 138 -16.47 16.44 -5.87
N GLN A 139 -15.21 16.02 -6.05
CA GLN A 139 -14.74 15.79 -7.39
C GLN A 139 -15.59 14.62 -7.87
N SER A 140 -16.68 14.96 -8.53
CA SER A 140 -17.38 14.04 -9.41
C SER A 140 -16.27 13.32 -10.17
N ALA A 141 -16.21 12.00 -10.01
CA ALA A 141 -15.44 11.18 -10.93
C ALA A 141 -16.07 11.48 -12.31
N GLY A 142 -15.50 12.42 -13.03
CA GLY A 142 -15.71 12.53 -14.44
C GLY A 142 -15.23 11.18 -14.98
N ILE A 143 -16.16 10.28 -15.21
CA ILE A 143 -16.00 9.22 -16.20
C ILE A 143 -15.60 10.00 -17.42
N GLY A 144 -14.33 9.87 -17.84
CA GLY A 144 -13.81 10.56 -19.00
C GLY A 144 -14.80 10.36 -20.14
N ALA A 145 -15.46 11.43 -20.55
CA ALA A 145 -16.20 11.43 -21.78
C ALA A 145 -15.22 10.96 -22.87
N PRO A 146 -15.61 10.04 -23.74
CA PRO A 146 -14.78 9.67 -24.87
C PRO A 146 -14.47 10.95 -25.65
N PRO A 147 -13.25 11.13 -26.18
CA PRO A 147 -12.92 12.29 -26.97
C PRO A 147 -13.95 12.44 -28.10
N PRO A 148 -14.41 13.67 -28.41
CA PRO A 148 -15.33 13.87 -29.50
C PRO A 148 -14.73 13.27 -30.77
N ALA A 149 -15.50 12.45 -31.45
CA ALA A 149 -15.11 11.85 -32.72
C ALA A 149 -14.63 12.97 -33.65
N ALA A 150 -13.40 12.84 -34.14
CA ALA A 150 -12.84 13.77 -35.11
C ALA A 150 -13.80 13.85 -36.30
N THR A 151 -14.42 15.01 -36.49
CA THR A 151 -15.24 15.31 -37.64
C THR A 151 -14.35 15.15 -38.87
N ALA A 152 -14.61 14.15 -39.66
CA ALA A 152 -13.93 13.95 -40.93
C ALA A 152 -14.15 15.18 -41.81
N ALA A 153 -13.06 15.83 -42.21
CA ALA A 153 -13.08 16.91 -43.15
C ALA A 153 -13.65 16.41 -44.49
N PRO A 154 -14.50 17.21 -45.17
CA PRO A 154 -15.05 16.80 -46.46
C PRO A 154 -13.91 16.76 -47.50
N VAL A 155 -13.86 15.67 -48.23
CA VAL A 155 -12.93 15.49 -49.36
C VAL A 155 -13.34 16.46 -50.45
N PRO A 156 -12.42 17.32 -51.00
CA PRO A 156 -12.76 18.16 -52.14
C PRO A 156 -12.96 17.29 -53.37
N ALA A 157 -14.10 17.49 -54.03
CA ALA A 157 -14.42 16.90 -55.32
C ALA A 157 -13.43 17.39 -56.38
N ALA A 158 -12.79 16.43 -57.06
CA ALA A 158 -11.98 16.71 -58.22
C ALA A 158 -12.91 17.06 -59.43
N ALA A 159 -12.67 18.19 -60.03
CA ALA A 159 -13.15 18.56 -61.35
C ALA A 159 -12.10 18.06 -62.39
#